data_754fbdd0e5014a557602ce59fb3a6dcf
#
_entry.id   754fbdd0e5014a557602ce59fb3a6dcf
#
_cell.length_a   1.000
_cell.length_b   1.000
_cell.length_c   1.000
_cell.angle_alpha   90.00
_cell.angle_beta   90.00
_cell.angle_gamma   90.00
#
_symmetry.space_group_name_H-M   'P 1'
#
loop_
_entity.id
_entity.type
_entity.pdbx_description
1 polymer ?
#
loop_
_entity_poly.entity_id
_entity_poly.type
_entity_poly.pdbx_seq_one_letter_code
_entity_poly.pdbx_strand_id
1 'polypeptide(L)'
;IIYSFLGFIEASSFNDFNINLDEVQKLLFIPLDWFLNQNPEIYKIYHESHPHTFDSNGNKINTFPAKSFGLPDKYHTSWSNGFRDIFLYKYENEIIWGFTAAILKDFIDKYNKL
;
A
#
# COMPACT_ATOMS: atom_id res chain seq x y z
N ILE A 1 4.34 -11.60 1.55
CA ILE A 1 3.70 -11.91 0.24
C ILE A 1 2.19 -11.78 0.43
N ILE A 2 1.55 -11.00 -0.43
CA ILE A 2 0.10 -10.82 -0.43
C ILE A 2 -0.47 -11.53 -1.67
N TYR A 3 -1.43 -12.41 -1.46
CA TYR A 3 -2.18 -13.04 -2.53
C TYR A 3 -3.55 -12.38 -2.64
N SER A 4 -3.93 -11.99 -3.85
CA SER A 4 -5.25 -11.43 -4.12
C SER A 4 -6.07 -12.39 -4.96
N PHE A 5 -7.38 -12.40 -4.73
CA PHE A 5 -8.33 -13.26 -5.42
C PHE A 5 -9.44 -12.42 -6.03
N LEU A 6 -9.87 -12.82 -7.22
CA LEU A 6 -11.03 -12.24 -7.90
C LEU A 6 -12.21 -13.21 -7.74
N GLY A 7 -13.36 -12.66 -7.38
CA GLY A 7 -14.59 -13.41 -7.27
C GLY A 7 -15.75 -12.71 -7.96
N PHE A 8 -16.80 -13.46 -8.24
CA PHE A 8 -18.07 -12.95 -8.76
C PHE A 8 -19.16 -13.15 -7.71
N ILE A 9 -19.98 -12.11 -7.53
CA ILE A 9 -21.17 -12.18 -6.70
C ILE A 9 -22.36 -11.62 -7.49
N GLU A 10 -23.54 -12.13 -7.23
CA GLU A 10 -24.76 -11.64 -7.88
C GLU A 10 -25.08 -10.22 -7.43
N ALA A 11 -25.56 -9.39 -8.36
CA ALA A 11 -25.88 -8.00 -8.10
C ALA A 11 -26.92 -7.79 -7.00
N SER A 12 -27.85 -8.75 -6.82
CA SER A 12 -28.85 -8.75 -5.75
C SER A 12 -28.24 -8.79 -4.34
N SER A 13 -26.97 -9.18 -4.22
CA SER A 13 -26.26 -9.29 -2.94
C SER A 13 -25.68 -7.97 -2.43
N PHE A 14 -25.75 -6.87 -3.17
CA PHE A 14 -25.10 -5.62 -2.79
C PHE A 14 -25.62 -5.02 -1.48
N ASN A 15 -26.88 -5.24 -1.14
CA ASN A 15 -27.48 -4.77 0.10
C ASN A 15 -27.27 -5.73 1.28
N ASP A 16 -26.72 -6.92 1.01
CA ASP A 16 -26.56 -7.99 2.01
C ASP A 16 -25.14 -8.03 2.61
N PHE A 17 -24.28 -7.08 2.23
CA PHE A 17 -22.93 -7.03 2.78
C PHE A 17 -22.95 -6.66 4.26
N ASN A 18 -22.37 -7.53 5.06
CA ASN A 18 -22.12 -7.28 6.48
C ASN A 18 -20.64 -6.94 6.66
N ILE A 19 -20.33 -5.64 6.69
CA ILE A 19 -18.95 -5.19 6.80
C ILE A 19 -18.46 -5.22 8.25
N ASN A 20 -17.19 -5.58 8.42
CA ASN A 20 -16.51 -5.45 9.70
C ASN A 20 -16.06 -3.99 9.88
N LEU A 21 -16.79 -3.22 10.68
CA LEU A 21 -16.53 -1.79 10.89
C LEU A 21 -15.20 -1.50 11.60
N ASP A 22 -14.58 -2.49 12.22
CA ASP A 22 -13.23 -2.33 12.79
C ASP A 22 -12.16 -2.26 11.71
N GLU A 23 -12.41 -2.82 10.54
CA GLU A 23 -11.45 -2.86 9.44
C GLU A 23 -11.91 -2.07 8.20
N VAL A 24 -13.21 -2.06 7.95
CA VAL A 24 -13.84 -1.49 6.74
C VAL A 24 -14.80 -0.39 7.11
N GLN A 25 -14.47 0.84 6.76
CA GLN A 25 -15.31 2.00 7.04
C GLN A 25 -16.56 2.01 6.16
N LYS A 26 -16.39 1.74 4.87
CA LYS A 26 -17.47 1.72 3.87
C LYS A 26 -17.08 0.90 2.65
N LEU A 27 -18.09 0.48 1.89
CA LEU A 27 -17.90 -0.15 0.59
C LEU A 27 -17.96 0.91 -0.52
N LEU A 28 -17.13 0.74 -1.53
CA LEU A 28 -17.16 1.54 -2.74
C LEU A 28 -17.58 0.66 -3.92
N PHE A 29 -18.56 1.13 -4.69
CA PHE A 29 -19.03 0.46 -5.89
C PHE A 29 -18.59 1.28 -7.10
N ILE A 30 -17.55 0.82 -7.77
CA ILE A 30 -16.94 1.51 -8.89
C ILE A 30 -17.08 0.62 -10.12
N PRO A 31 -17.63 1.12 -11.25
CA PRO A 31 -17.74 0.35 -12.46
C PRO A 31 -16.39 -0.13 -12.97
N LEU A 32 -16.30 -1.39 -13.40
CA LEU A 32 -15.08 -1.93 -13.99
C LEU A 32 -14.62 -1.10 -15.20
N ASP A 33 -15.56 -0.68 -16.02
CA ASP A 33 -15.28 0.16 -17.21
C ASP A 33 -14.56 1.46 -16.86
N TRP A 34 -14.84 2.02 -15.68
CA TRP A 34 -14.14 3.20 -15.22
C TRP A 34 -12.64 2.90 -15.06
N PHE A 35 -12.28 1.80 -14.39
CA PHE A 35 -10.89 1.40 -14.23
C PHE A 35 -10.20 1.04 -15.55
N LEU A 36 -10.94 0.42 -16.48
CA LEU A 36 -10.38 0.05 -17.80
C LEU A 36 -9.99 1.27 -18.62
N ASN A 37 -10.63 2.42 -18.39
CA ASN A 37 -10.39 3.68 -19.09
C ASN A 37 -9.56 4.68 -18.29
N GLN A 38 -9.04 4.30 -17.14
CA GLN A 38 -8.22 5.15 -16.27
C GLN A 38 -6.80 4.61 -16.11
N ASN A 39 -5.87 5.52 -15.96
CA ASN A 39 -4.53 5.20 -15.47
C ASN A 39 -4.39 5.78 -14.06
N PRO A 40 -3.80 5.05 -13.11
CA PRO A 40 -3.52 5.60 -11.80
C PRO A 40 -2.48 6.71 -11.90
N GLU A 41 -2.55 7.68 -11.02
CA GLU A 41 -1.43 8.56 -10.75
C GLU A 41 -0.32 7.74 -10.06
N ILE A 42 0.94 8.03 -10.38
CA ILE A 42 2.08 7.32 -9.80
C ILE A 42 2.94 8.32 -9.06
N TYR A 43 3.13 8.07 -7.79
CA TYR A 43 3.99 8.85 -6.91
C TYR A 43 5.13 7.98 -6.39
N LYS A 44 6.19 8.62 -5.97
CA LYS A 44 7.33 7.91 -5.37
C LYS A 44 7.45 8.30 -3.92
N ILE A 45 7.62 7.28 -3.06
CA ILE A 45 7.99 7.50 -1.67
C ILE A 45 9.40 7.01 -1.44
N TYR A 46 10.12 7.74 -0.61
CA TYR A 46 11.49 7.43 -0.24
C TYR A 46 11.49 6.58 1.03
N HIS A 47 12.21 5.49 0.98
CA HIS A 47 12.33 4.58 2.11
C HIS A 47 13.70 4.67 2.76
N GLU A 48 13.70 4.78 4.07
CA GLU A 48 14.91 4.71 4.88
C GLU A 48 14.76 3.66 5.97
N SER A 49 15.86 2.95 6.23
CA SER A 49 15.99 2.12 7.40
C SER A 49 16.74 2.88 8.49
N HIS A 50 16.31 2.74 9.72
CA HIS A 50 16.92 3.39 10.88
C HIS A 50 17.38 2.32 11.86
N PRO A 51 18.67 2.35 12.31
CA PRO A 51 19.19 1.43 13.30
C PRO A 51 18.78 1.79 14.73
N HIS A 52 17.99 2.85 14.88
CA HIS A 52 17.53 3.35 16.17
C HIS A 52 16.07 3.79 16.09
N THR A 53 15.46 3.92 17.25
CA THR A 53 14.15 4.54 17.44
C THR A 53 14.21 5.46 18.65
N PHE A 54 13.07 6.03 19.02
CA PHE A 54 12.94 6.87 20.20
C PHE A 54 11.80 6.34 21.09
N ASP A 55 12.01 6.39 22.40
CA ASP A 55 10.96 6.06 23.36
C ASP A 55 9.94 7.20 23.51
N SER A 56 8.94 7.01 24.36
CA SER A 56 7.90 8.00 24.63
C SER A 56 8.44 9.30 25.25
N ASN A 57 9.63 9.27 25.85
CA ASN A 57 10.30 10.42 26.47
C ASN A 57 11.29 11.11 25.52
N GLY A 58 11.39 10.63 24.26
CA GLY A 58 12.30 11.17 23.27
C GLY A 58 13.74 10.66 23.38
N ASN A 59 14.01 9.66 24.20
CA ASN A 59 15.33 9.06 24.33
C ASN A 59 15.60 8.09 23.19
N LYS A 60 16.83 8.18 22.64
CA LYS A 60 17.27 7.31 21.54
C LYS A 60 17.48 5.88 22.02
N ILE A 61 16.89 4.92 21.30
CA ILE A 61 17.06 3.49 21.52
C ILE A 61 17.76 2.89 20.30
N ASN A 62 18.92 2.28 20.47
CA ASN A 62 19.59 1.53 19.42
C ASN A 62 18.95 0.15 19.28
N THR A 63 18.23 -0.06 18.19
CA THR A 63 17.55 -1.33 17.89
C THR A 63 18.44 -2.27 17.09
N PHE A 64 19.43 -1.73 16.38
CA PHE A 64 20.41 -2.48 15.62
C PHE A 64 21.83 -1.97 15.95
N PRO A 65 22.59 -2.65 16.82
CA PRO A 65 23.88 -2.17 17.29
C PRO A 65 25.01 -2.44 16.28
N ALA A 66 24.89 -1.87 15.08
CA ALA A 66 25.81 -2.10 13.97
C ALA A 66 27.26 -1.77 14.30
N LYS A 67 27.48 -0.68 15.04
CA LYS A 67 28.83 -0.27 15.47
C LYS A 67 29.49 -1.32 16.38
N SER A 68 28.73 -1.89 17.30
CA SER A 68 29.25 -2.92 18.22
C SER A 68 29.68 -4.21 17.50
N PHE A 69 29.05 -4.51 16.36
CA PHE A 69 29.39 -5.66 15.52
C PHE A 69 30.45 -5.36 14.46
N GLY A 70 31.00 -4.14 14.44
CA GLY A 70 32.02 -3.76 13.46
C GLY A 70 31.50 -3.69 12.03
N LEU A 71 30.21 -3.43 11.85
CA LEU A 71 29.63 -3.26 10.54
C LEU A 71 30.00 -1.90 9.91
N PRO A 72 29.94 -1.77 8.57
CA PRO A 72 30.31 -0.53 7.91
C PRO A 72 29.57 0.71 8.46
N ASP A 73 30.23 1.86 8.41
CA ASP A 73 29.76 3.13 8.98
C ASP A 73 28.38 3.55 8.46
N LYS A 74 28.05 3.19 7.22
CA LYS A 74 26.74 3.50 6.62
C LYS A 74 25.55 2.92 7.40
N TYR A 75 25.77 1.87 8.21
CA TYR A 75 24.74 1.25 9.03
C TYR A 75 24.67 1.79 10.45
N HIS A 76 25.56 2.72 10.82
CA HIS A 76 25.55 3.38 12.13
C HIS A 76 24.49 4.49 12.22
N THR A 77 24.04 4.99 11.08
CA THR A 77 22.96 5.96 10.93
C THR A 77 21.91 5.44 9.97
N SER A 78 20.87 6.21 9.69
CA SER A 78 19.88 5.82 8.69
C SER A 78 20.50 5.66 7.30
N TRP A 79 19.97 4.72 6.55
CA TRP A 79 20.40 4.49 5.16
C TRP A 79 19.20 4.34 4.22
N SER A 80 19.44 4.68 2.96
CA SER A 80 18.42 4.63 1.92
C SER A 80 18.14 3.20 1.46
N ASN A 81 16.86 2.87 1.30
CA ASN A 81 16.37 1.69 0.56
C ASN A 81 15.78 2.07 -0.81
N GLY A 82 16.03 3.31 -1.27
CA GLY A 82 15.55 3.81 -2.54
C GLY A 82 14.10 4.27 -2.51
N PHE A 83 13.53 4.40 -3.71
CA PHE A 83 12.16 4.85 -3.91
C PHE A 83 11.25 3.67 -4.21
N ARG A 84 9.98 3.81 -3.87
CA ARG A 84 8.94 2.87 -4.19
C ARG A 84 7.75 3.60 -4.81
N ASP A 85 7.20 3.04 -5.87
CA ASP A 85 6.03 3.61 -6.52
C ASP A 85 4.78 3.40 -5.67
N ILE A 86 3.98 4.44 -5.58
CA ILE A 86 2.64 4.42 -4.97
C ILE A 86 1.64 4.76 -6.07
N PHE A 87 0.68 3.85 -6.28
CA PHE A 87 -0.42 4.05 -7.22
C PHE A 87 -1.60 4.68 -6.51
N LEU A 88 -2.32 5.56 -7.22
CA LEU A 88 -3.47 6.27 -6.69
C LEU A 88 -4.52 6.47 -7.79
N TYR A 89 -5.75 6.01 -7.51
CA TYR A 89 -6.92 6.30 -8.31
C TYR A 89 -7.81 7.30 -7.57
N LYS A 90 -8.38 8.23 -8.31
CA LYS A 90 -9.40 9.16 -7.81
C LYS A 90 -10.71 8.85 -8.51
N TYR A 91 -11.69 8.41 -7.76
CA TYR A 91 -13.03 8.18 -8.23
C TYR A 91 -14.00 9.07 -7.44
N GLU A 92 -14.58 10.06 -8.11
CA GLU A 92 -15.39 11.09 -7.45
C GLU A 92 -14.62 11.75 -6.30
N ASN A 93 -15.10 11.65 -5.05
CA ASN A 93 -14.44 12.16 -3.86
C ASN A 93 -13.62 11.09 -3.11
N GLU A 94 -13.46 9.91 -3.71
CA GLU A 94 -12.79 8.77 -3.09
C GLU A 94 -11.39 8.57 -3.63
N ILE A 95 -10.48 8.21 -2.73
CA ILE A 95 -9.09 7.91 -3.06
C ILE A 95 -8.84 6.43 -2.80
N ILE A 96 -8.37 5.72 -3.83
CA ILE A 96 -7.91 4.33 -3.74
C ILE A 96 -6.41 4.35 -4.00
N TRP A 97 -5.63 3.88 -3.04
CA TRP A 97 -4.18 4.01 -3.12
C TRP A 97 -3.46 2.83 -2.48
N GLY A 98 -2.13 2.84 -2.54
CA GLY A 98 -1.29 1.86 -1.88
C GLY A 98 -1.45 0.46 -2.45
N PHE A 99 -1.50 -0.56 -1.59
CA PHE A 99 -1.63 -1.96 -2.01
C PHE A 99 -2.92 -2.23 -2.78
N THR A 100 -4.02 -1.64 -2.37
CA THR A 100 -5.29 -1.81 -3.07
C THR A 100 -5.21 -1.30 -4.51
N ALA A 101 -4.66 -0.11 -4.72
CA ALA A 101 -4.47 0.44 -6.05
C ALA A 101 -3.47 -0.38 -6.89
N ALA A 102 -2.41 -0.89 -6.28
CA ALA A 102 -1.43 -1.74 -6.95
C ALA A 102 -2.05 -3.07 -7.43
N ILE A 103 -2.88 -3.69 -6.60
CA ILE A 103 -3.61 -4.91 -6.95
C ILE A 103 -4.60 -4.65 -8.08
N LEU A 104 -5.35 -3.55 -8.00
CA LEU A 104 -6.28 -3.15 -9.06
C LEU A 104 -5.56 -2.90 -10.39
N LYS A 105 -4.44 -2.19 -10.36
CA LYS A 105 -3.66 -1.94 -11.56
C LYS A 105 -3.16 -3.24 -12.19
N ASP A 106 -2.62 -4.15 -11.40
CA ASP A 106 -2.16 -5.46 -11.90
C ASP A 106 -3.30 -6.25 -12.53
N PHE A 107 -4.47 -6.26 -11.90
CA PHE A 107 -5.66 -6.90 -12.45
C PHE A 107 -6.08 -6.26 -13.78
N ILE A 108 -6.17 -4.93 -13.86
CA ILE A 108 -6.57 -4.21 -15.07
C ILE A 108 -5.58 -4.45 -16.21
N ASP A 109 -4.29 -4.42 -15.94
CA ASP A 109 -3.26 -4.69 -16.94
C ASP A 109 -3.39 -6.11 -17.51
N LYS A 110 -3.68 -7.09 -16.68
CA LYS A 110 -3.94 -8.48 -17.11
C LYS A 110 -5.23 -8.61 -17.88
N TYR A 111 -6.28 -7.95 -17.42
CA TYR A 111 -7.59 -7.95 -18.08
C TYR A 111 -7.51 -7.39 -19.50
N ASN A 112 -6.79 -6.29 -19.69
CA ASN A 112 -6.60 -5.67 -21.01
C ASN A 112 -5.79 -6.51 -21.99
N LYS A 113 -5.10 -7.55 -21.53
CA LYS A 113 -4.35 -8.49 -22.37
C LYS A 113 -5.16 -9.71 -22.81
N LEU A 114 -6.35 -9.87 -22.30
CA LEU A 114 -7.28 -10.93 -22.73
C LEU A 114 -7.91 -10.55 -24.08
#